data_b0e24f318bc5b91f5266a85a5ee1c31f
#
_entry.id   b0e24f318bc5b91f5266a85a5ee1c31f
#
_cell.length_a   1.000
_cell.length_b   1.000
_cell.length_c   1.000
_cell.angle_alpha   90.00
_cell.angle_beta   90.00
_cell.angle_gamma   90.00
#
_symmetry.space_group_name_H-M   'P 1'
#
loop_
_entity.id
_entity.type
_entity.pdbx_description
1 polymer ?
#
loop_
_entity_poly.entity_id
_entity_poly.type
_entity_poly.pdbx_seq_one_letter_code
_entity_poly.pdbx_strand_id
1 'polypeptide(L)'
;MKLSFQTAGLPTWPVLLVKTPVDTADRPAIAGKLRAIRELGAKDVFFLTPPQGKGVVRVETVTGAVSGTALLLGGLSFAVGRGIRRDKKLPVEIGGSDAPCTVQINPLAGHGAADLPLPLWMGSRPFLSEAEPAPMVCLPGLVCVLRSGEALPEEAALAPALEALARENEVPAAAALLWNFRAGSLSAVRWQAGEANLTPLPCGVAAAGAAAAWSARHGTDGHHRLTIRQPGGALDTDAVVKGGRLQRLTVSGPVVLGPEYVVEF
;
A
#
# COMPACT_ATOMS: atom_id res chain seq x y z
N MET A 1 -12.46 -25.39 -3.72
CA MET A 1 -12.80 -24.37 -2.69
C MET A 1 -13.59 -23.24 -3.34
N LYS A 2 -14.73 -22.84 -2.73
CA LYS A 2 -15.56 -21.76 -3.26
C LYS A 2 -15.11 -20.42 -2.64
N LEU A 3 -14.71 -19.47 -3.49
CA LEU A 3 -14.24 -18.15 -3.07
C LEU A 3 -15.21 -17.07 -3.54
N SER A 4 -15.61 -16.19 -2.61
CA SER A 4 -16.31 -14.96 -2.92
C SER A 4 -15.32 -13.79 -2.84
N PHE A 5 -15.32 -12.95 -3.88
CA PHE A 5 -14.52 -11.75 -3.93
C PHE A 5 -15.24 -10.63 -4.66
N GLN A 6 -14.81 -9.41 -4.43
CA GLN A 6 -15.33 -8.20 -5.05
C GLN A 6 -14.21 -7.49 -5.81
N THR A 7 -14.47 -7.05 -7.03
CA THR A 7 -13.56 -6.14 -7.71
C THR A 7 -13.58 -4.79 -7.02
N ALA A 8 -12.43 -4.17 -6.91
CA ALA A 8 -12.26 -2.91 -6.20
C ALA A 8 -11.03 -2.19 -6.76
N GLY A 9 -10.73 -1.01 -6.28
CA GLY A 9 -9.45 -0.37 -6.59
C GLY A 9 -9.51 1.12 -6.76
N LEU A 10 -8.42 1.64 -7.29
CA LEU A 10 -8.36 2.96 -7.90
C LEU A 10 -8.95 2.88 -9.31
N PRO A 11 -9.36 3.99 -9.93
CA PRO A 11 -10.10 3.97 -11.20
C PRO A 11 -9.50 3.15 -12.33
N THR A 12 -8.18 3.04 -12.42
CA THR A 12 -7.49 2.25 -13.47
C THR A 12 -6.54 1.19 -12.90
N TRP A 13 -6.66 0.86 -11.61
CA TRP A 13 -5.87 -0.16 -10.94
C TRP A 13 -6.79 -1.14 -10.21
N PRO A 14 -7.32 -2.13 -10.93
CA PRO A 14 -8.22 -3.10 -10.33
C PRO A 14 -7.48 -4.00 -9.35
N VAL A 15 -8.09 -4.20 -8.21
CA VAL A 15 -7.69 -5.17 -7.19
C VAL A 15 -8.87 -6.04 -6.82
N LEU A 16 -8.62 -7.15 -6.16
CA LEU A 16 -9.66 -8.03 -5.66
C LEU A 16 -9.70 -8.01 -4.14
N LEU A 17 -10.89 -7.85 -3.58
CA LEU A 17 -11.17 -8.01 -2.16
C LEU A 17 -11.78 -9.39 -1.92
N VAL A 18 -11.02 -10.32 -1.44
CA VAL A 18 -11.49 -11.67 -1.08
C VAL A 18 -12.26 -11.59 0.23
N LYS A 19 -13.51 -12.01 0.21
CA LYS A 19 -14.45 -11.99 1.36
C LYS A 19 -14.54 -13.33 2.08
N THR A 20 -14.24 -14.42 1.39
CA THR A 20 -14.15 -15.75 2.00
C THR A 20 -12.93 -15.82 2.90
N PRO A 21 -13.03 -16.30 4.13
CA PRO A 21 -11.88 -16.54 4.98
C PRO A 21 -10.87 -17.46 4.30
N VAL A 22 -9.61 -17.06 4.32
CA VAL A 22 -8.48 -17.80 3.73
C VAL A 22 -7.34 -17.81 4.74
N ASP A 23 -6.81 -18.99 4.99
CA ASP A 23 -5.65 -19.15 5.85
C ASP A 23 -4.44 -18.41 5.31
N THR A 24 -3.65 -17.83 6.19
CA THR A 24 -2.51 -16.98 5.79
C THR A 24 -1.53 -17.75 4.89
N ALA A 25 -1.32 -19.03 5.14
CA ALA A 25 -0.43 -19.88 4.33
C ALA A 25 -0.92 -20.05 2.88
N ASP A 26 -2.22 -20.03 2.64
CA ASP A 26 -2.82 -20.26 1.32
C ASP A 26 -2.98 -18.97 0.50
N ARG A 27 -2.87 -17.80 1.13
CA ARG A 27 -3.09 -16.50 0.47
C ARG A 27 -2.20 -16.27 -0.76
N PRO A 28 -0.89 -16.58 -0.75
CA PRO A 28 -0.05 -16.39 -1.94
C PRO A 28 -0.53 -17.21 -3.13
N ALA A 29 -0.85 -18.49 -2.91
CA ALA A 29 -1.33 -19.39 -3.96
C ALA A 29 -2.69 -18.93 -4.52
N ILE A 30 -3.62 -18.55 -3.65
CA ILE A 30 -4.94 -18.03 -4.04
C ILE A 30 -4.82 -16.71 -4.79
N ALA A 31 -3.99 -15.78 -4.31
CA ALA A 31 -3.74 -14.51 -4.99
C ALA A 31 -3.14 -14.73 -6.38
N GLY A 32 -2.22 -15.70 -6.53
CA GLY A 32 -1.67 -16.09 -7.82
C GLY A 32 -2.75 -16.57 -8.79
N LYS A 33 -3.62 -17.49 -8.35
CA LYS A 33 -4.74 -18.00 -9.15
C LYS A 33 -5.72 -16.89 -9.55
N LEU A 34 -6.08 -16.01 -8.63
CA LEU A 34 -7.00 -14.90 -8.90
C LEU A 34 -6.41 -13.88 -9.89
N ARG A 35 -5.12 -13.53 -9.75
CA ARG A 35 -4.42 -12.65 -10.70
C ARG A 35 -4.28 -13.26 -12.10
N ALA A 36 -4.27 -14.58 -12.20
CA ALA A 36 -4.22 -15.30 -13.48
C ALA A 36 -5.55 -15.24 -14.26
N ILE A 37 -6.65 -14.83 -13.64
CA ILE A 37 -7.94 -14.60 -14.33
C ILE A 37 -7.82 -13.31 -15.14
N ARG A 38 -7.52 -13.46 -16.45
CA ARG A 38 -7.21 -12.32 -17.36
C ARG A 38 -8.33 -11.31 -17.47
N GLU A 39 -9.57 -11.78 -17.45
CA GLU A 39 -10.79 -10.97 -17.57
C GLU A 39 -10.95 -9.95 -16.42
N LEU A 40 -10.39 -10.26 -15.26
CA LEU A 40 -10.43 -9.36 -14.11
C LEU A 40 -9.30 -8.32 -14.14
N GLY A 41 -8.21 -8.57 -14.83
CA GLY A 41 -7.08 -7.67 -14.96
C GLY A 41 -6.45 -7.26 -13.63
N ALA A 42 -6.70 -8.04 -12.57
CA ALA A 42 -6.34 -7.69 -11.20
C ALA A 42 -4.83 -7.52 -11.03
N LYS A 43 -4.44 -6.43 -10.41
CA LYS A 43 -3.04 -6.08 -10.13
C LYS A 43 -2.62 -6.48 -8.72
N ASP A 44 -3.56 -6.54 -7.79
CA ASP A 44 -3.31 -7.00 -6.42
C ASP A 44 -4.54 -7.71 -5.83
N VAL A 45 -4.33 -8.42 -4.72
CA VAL A 45 -5.39 -9.15 -4.01
C VAL A 45 -5.28 -8.83 -2.53
N PHE A 46 -6.38 -8.41 -1.93
CA PHE A 46 -6.50 -8.18 -0.49
C PHE A 46 -7.53 -9.13 0.10
N PHE A 47 -7.35 -9.48 1.36
CA PHE A 47 -8.22 -10.41 2.08
C PHE A 47 -8.93 -9.67 3.21
N LEU A 48 -10.26 -9.74 3.21
CA LEU A 48 -11.06 -9.24 4.34
C LEU A 48 -11.22 -10.36 5.36
N THR A 49 -10.86 -10.07 6.59
CA THR A 49 -10.96 -11.01 7.70
C THR A 49 -11.72 -10.37 8.86
N PRO A 50 -12.27 -11.18 9.78
CA PRO A 50 -12.80 -10.66 11.03
C PRO A 50 -11.75 -9.84 11.77
N PRO A 51 -12.13 -8.75 12.45
CA PRO A 51 -11.21 -7.98 13.27
C PRO A 51 -10.68 -8.84 14.42
N GLN A 52 -9.43 -8.61 14.79
CA GLN A 52 -8.78 -9.27 15.92
C GLN A 52 -8.76 -8.42 17.19
N GLY A 53 -9.08 -7.12 17.07
CA GLY A 53 -9.08 -6.16 18.15
C GLY A 53 -10.29 -5.24 18.11
N LYS A 54 -10.04 -3.93 18.08
CA LYS A 54 -11.06 -2.87 18.14
C LYS A 54 -11.52 -2.37 16.76
N GLY A 55 -11.06 -2.99 15.68
CA GLY A 55 -11.46 -2.65 14.33
C GLY A 55 -12.88 -3.12 14.00
N VAL A 56 -13.45 -2.57 12.93
CA VAL A 56 -14.74 -3.02 12.37
C VAL A 56 -14.55 -4.08 11.30
N VAL A 57 -13.40 -4.11 10.67
CA VAL A 57 -12.94 -5.08 9.67
C VAL A 57 -11.42 -5.10 9.72
N ARG A 58 -10.84 -6.23 9.37
CA ARG A 58 -9.40 -6.37 9.15
C ARG A 58 -9.15 -6.62 7.67
N VAL A 59 -8.19 -5.91 7.11
CA VAL A 59 -7.72 -6.12 5.76
C VAL A 59 -6.27 -6.61 5.77
N GLU A 60 -6.00 -7.61 4.96
CA GLU A 60 -4.68 -8.23 4.86
C GLU A 60 -4.21 -8.16 3.42
N THR A 61 -2.96 -7.76 3.23
CA THR A 61 -2.27 -7.97 1.95
C THR A 61 -1.68 -9.38 1.90
N VAL A 62 -1.24 -9.83 0.74
CA VAL A 62 -0.61 -11.15 0.60
C VAL A 62 0.64 -11.28 1.49
N THR A 63 1.39 -10.20 1.67
CA THR A 63 2.61 -10.16 2.48
C THR A 63 2.40 -9.80 3.94
N GLY A 64 1.20 -9.36 4.32
CA GLY A 64 1.00 -8.72 5.62
C GLY A 64 1.54 -7.29 5.70
N ALA A 65 2.04 -6.73 4.59
CA ALA A 65 2.55 -5.35 4.56
C ALA A 65 1.43 -4.32 4.64
N VAL A 66 1.70 -3.18 5.27
CA VAL A 66 0.77 -2.05 5.34
C VAL A 66 0.52 -1.46 3.95
N SER A 67 -0.74 -1.23 3.62
CA SER A 67 -1.17 -0.64 2.36
C SER A 67 -2.31 0.37 2.58
N GLY A 68 -2.08 1.64 2.19
CA GLY A 68 -3.11 2.67 2.26
C GLY A 68 -4.34 2.33 1.40
N THR A 69 -4.13 1.80 0.20
CA THR A 69 -5.22 1.36 -0.67
C THR A 69 -6.04 0.23 -0.05
N ALA A 70 -5.37 -0.75 0.59
CA ALA A 70 -6.07 -1.83 1.28
C ALA A 70 -6.96 -1.29 2.41
N LEU A 71 -6.45 -0.35 3.22
CA LEU A 71 -7.23 0.31 4.28
C LEU A 71 -8.46 1.03 3.74
N LEU A 72 -8.28 1.84 2.68
CA LEU A 72 -9.37 2.57 2.04
C LEU A 72 -10.45 1.64 1.51
N LEU A 73 -10.05 0.57 0.81
CA LEU A 73 -10.97 -0.41 0.22
C LEU A 73 -11.65 -1.27 1.27
N GLY A 74 -10.94 -1.68 2.33
CA GLY A 74 -11.51 -2.40 3.47
C GLY A 74 -12.58 -1.56 4.18
N GLY A 75 -12.28 -0.28 4.45
CA GLY A 75 -13.23 0.66 5.02
C GLY A 75 -14.45 0.89 4.13
N LEU A 76 -14.24 1.07 2.81
CA LEU A 76 -15.33 1.25 1.85
C LEU A 76 -16.21 0.00 1.76
N SER A 77 -15.61 -1.19 1.65
CA SER A 77 -16.36 -2.46 1.60
C SER A 77 -17.21 -2.66 2.85
N PHE A 78 -16.67 -2.38 4.04
CA PHE A 78 -17.43 -2.43 5.28
C PHE A 78 -18.57 -1.42 5.29
N ALA A 79 -18.31 -0.16 4.92
CA ALA A 79 -19.30 0.91 4.93
C ALA A 79 -20.49 0.57 4.00
N VAL A 80 -20.20 0.14 2.77
CA VAL A 80 -21.22 -0.26 1.79
C VAL A 80 -22.00 -1.47 2.29
N GLY A 81 -21.34 -2.49 2.82
CA GLY A 81 -21.97 -3.68 3.37
C GLY A 81 -22.89 -3.41 4.57
N ARG A 82 -22.67 -2.28 5.28
CA ARG A 82 -23.52 -1.79 6.40
C ARG A 82 -24.52 -0.72 5.98
N GLY A 83 -24.65 -0.41 4.70
CA GLY A 83 -25.57 0.61 4.20
C GLY A 83 -25.21 2.04 4.61
N ILE A 84 -23.96 2.29 5.01
CA ILE A 84 -23.46 3.63 5.35
C ILE A 84 -23.36 4.43 4.06
N ARG A 85 -24.01 5.60 4.02
CA ARG A 85 -24.07 6.47 2.83
C ARG A 85 -23.44 7.85 3.06
N ARG A 86 -23.05 8.18 4.30
CA ARG A 86 -22.45 9.48 4.67
C ARG A 86 -21.02 9.29 5.09
N ASP A 87 -20.31 10.38 5.19
CA ASP A 87 -18.96 10.40 5.77
C ASP A 87 -18.95 9.68 7.12
N LYS A 88 -18.04 8.74 7.24
CA LYS A 88 -17.86 7.96 8.46
C LYS A 88 -16.39 7.71 8.73
N LYS A 89 -15.98 7.90 9.98
CA LYS A 89 -14.69 7.42 10.49
C LYS A 89 -14.87 6.00 11.03
N LEU A 90 -14.01 5.11 10.58
CA LEU A 90 -14.04 3.69 10.91
C LEU A 90 -12.66 3.25 11.40
N PRO A 91 -12.57 2.50 12.50
CA PRO A 91 -11.34 1.82 12.87
C PRO A 91 -11.19 0.56 12.01
N VAL A 92 -10.20 0.55 11.11
CA VAL A 92 -9.89 -0.58 10.23
C VAL A 92 -8.55 -1.17 10.64
N GLU A 93 -8.51 -2.47 10.86
CA GLU A 93 -7.27 -3.18 11.13
C GLU A 93 -6.56 -3.55 9.83
N ILE A 94 -5.24 -3.55 9.86
CA ILE A 94 -4.40 -4.01 8.75
C ILE A 94 -3.28 -4.90 9.25
N GLY A 95 -2.86 -5.87 8.45
CA GLY A 95 -1.67 -6.67 8.72
C GLY A 95 -0.46 -5.78 8.98
N GLY A 96 0.41 -6.21 9.88
CA GLY A 96 1.61 -5.47 10.27
C GLY A 96 1.38 -4.31 11.25
N SER A 97 0.15 -4.07 11.71
CA SER A 97 -0.16 -3.06 12.71
C SER A 97 -0.94 -3.66 13.88
N ASP A 98 -0.51 -3.35 15.11
CA ASP A 98 -1.17 -3.82 16.34
C ASP A 98 -2.40 -2.97 16.71
N ALA A 99 -2.49 -1.77 16.16
CA ALA A 99 -3.61 -0.85 16.40
C ALA A 99 -4.41 -0.62 15.12
N PRO A 100 -5.74 -0.44 15.23
CA PRO A 100 -6.56 -0.08 14.08
C PRO A 100 -6.20 1.32 13.57
N CYS A 101 -6.20 1.45 12.25
CA CYS A 101 -6.03 2.71 11.56
C CYS A 101 -7.37 3.44 11.44
N THR A 102 -7.36 4.77 11.56
CA THR A 102 -8.55 5.56 11.30
C THR A 102 -8.74 5.71 9.80
N VAL A 103 -9.87 5.22 9.30
CA VAL A 103 -10.25 5.37 7.89
C VAL A 103 -11.52 6.22 7.82
N GLN A 104 -11.45 7.36 7.15
CA GLN A 104 -12.61 8.18 6.83
C GLN A 104 -13.07 7.84 5.42
N ILE A 105 -14.33 7.45 5.26
CA ILE A 105 -14.91 7.05 3.99
C ILE A 105 -16.18 7.83 3.71
N ASN A 106 -16.29 8.31 2.46
CA ASN A 106 -17.54 8.79 1.87
C ASN A 106 -17.95 7.83 0.73
N PRO A 107 -18.84 6.86 0.99
CA PRO A 107 -19.22 5.88 -0.02
C PRO A 107 -19.93 6.48 -1.24
N LEU A 108 -20.68 7.55 -1.06
CA LEU A 108 -21.38 8.22 -2.18
C LEU A 108 -20.41 8.98 -3.10
N ALA A 109 -19.39 9.59 -2.52
CA ALA A 109 -18.36 10.30 -3.30
C ALA A 109 -17.30 9.36 -3.87
N GLY A 110 -17.28 8.07 -3.45
CA GLY A 110 -16.21 7.15 -3.84
C GLY A 110 -14.83 7.67 -3.44
N HIS A 111 -14.71 8.21 -2.23
CA HIS A 111 -13.47 8.83 -1.75
C HIS A 111 -13.20 8.44 -0.30
N GLY A 112 -11.92 8.33 0.05
CA GLY A 112 -11.51 8.03 1.41
C GLY A 112 -10.18 8.63 1.80
N ALA A 113 -9.92 8.66 3.11
CA ALA A 113 -8.65 9.00 3.72
C ALA A 113 -8.33 7.98 4.83
N ALA A 114 -7.09 7.52 4.88
CA ALA A 114 -6.62 6.56 5.88
C ALA A 114 -5.38 7.10 6.59
N ASP A 115 -5.42 7.16 7.92
CA ASP A 115 -4.22 7.36 8.72
C ASP A 115 -3.46 6.03 8.77
N LEU A 116 -2.18 6.07 8.42
CA LEU A 116 -1.31 4.90 8.32
C LEU A 116 -0.47 4.74 9.59
N PRO A 117 -0.04 3.54 9.92
CA PRO A 117 1.03 3.36 10.89
C PRO A 117 2.24 4.17 10.49
N LEU A 118 2.92 4.75 11.46
CA LEU A 118 4.15 5.48 11.21
C LEU A 118 5.25 4.52 10.74
N PRO A 119 6.20 5.00 9.91
CA PRO A 119 7.37 4.22 9.58
C PRO A 119 8.11 3.75 10.83
N LEU A 120 8.59 2.51 10.79
CA LEU A 120 9.46 1.95 11.82
C LEU A 120 10.79 2.71 11.88
N TRP A 121 11.30 3.05 10.71
CA TRP A 121 12.45 3.94 10.56
C TRP A 121 12.45 4.63 9.18
N MET A 122 13.16 5.74 9.09
CA MET A 122 13.46 6.46 7.85
C MET A 122 14.93 6.86 7.86
N GLY A 123 15.57 6.82 6.71
CA GLY A 123 16.99 7.13 6.60
C GLY A 123 17.45 7.25 5.15
N SER A 124 18.76 7.28 4.96
CA SER A 124 19.41 7.25 3.65
C SER A 124 20.57 6.29 3.70
N ARG A 125 20.67 5.39 2.73
CA ARG A 125 21.77 4.40 2.63
C ARG A 125 22.15 4.20 1.17
N PRO A 126 23.40 3.78 0.89
CA PRO A 126 23.77 3.32 -0.44
C PRO A 126 22.82 2.19 -0.90
N PHE A 127 22.39 2.25 -2.14
CA PHE A 127 21.57 1.21 -2.75
C PHE A 127 22.10 0.92 -4.16
N LEU A 128 22.41 -0.35 -4.42
CA LEU A 128 23.18 -0.76 -5.59
C LEU A 128 24.56 -0.09 -5.59
N SER A 129 25.12 0.17 -6.76
CA SER A 129 26.42 0.81 -6.94
C SER A 129 26.35 2.35 -7.04
N GLU A 130 25.28 2.97 -6.55
CA GLU A 130 25.12 4.42 -6.62
C GLU A 130 26.02 5.15 -5.63
N ALA A 131 26.63 6.23 -6.07
CA ALA A 131 27.51 7.03 -5.23
C ALA A 131 26.76 7.81 -4.15
N GLU A 132 25.48 8.16 -4.41
CA GLU A 132 24.65 8.91 -3.48
C GLU A 132 23.72 7.98 -2.69
N PRO A 133 23.60 8.18 -1.38
CA PRO A 133 22.66 7.41 -0.56
C PRO A 133 21.22 7.69 -0.97
N ALA A 134 20.46 6.65 -1.24
CA ALA A 134 19.03 6.73 -1.56
C ALA A 134 18.18 6.86 -0.27
N PRO A 135 17.16 7.73 -0.25
CA PRO A 135 16.19 7.75 0.84
C PRO A 135 15.46 6.41 0.96
N MET A 136 15.30 5.97 2.20
CA MET A 136 14.61 4.71 2.52
C MET A 136 13.56 4.93 3.61
N VAL A 137 12.47 4.21 3.50
CA VAL A 137 11.36 4.21 4.46
C VAL A 137 10.97 2.78 4.75
N CYS A 138 11.02 2.38 6.01
CA CYS A 138 10.53 1.08 6.46
C CYS A 138 9.16 1.26 7.09
N LEU A 139 8.14 0.79 6.40
CA LEU A 139 6.79 0.62 6.92
C LEU A 139 6.63 -0.80 7.49
N PRO A 140 5.66 -1.05 8.38
CA PRO A 140 5.40 -2.40 8.83
C PRO A 140 5.17 -3.37 7.66
N GLY A 141 6.04 -4.38 7.56
CA GLY A 141 6.01 -5.40 6.50
C GLY A 141 6.58 -4.99 5.13
N LEU A 142 7.08 -3.77 4.96
CA LEU A 142 7.60 -3.29 3.68
C LEU A 142 8.72 -2.25 3.86
N VAL A 143 9.87 -2.50 3.27
CA VAL A 143 10.91 -1.47 3.14
C VAL A 143 10.92 -0.91 1.71
N CYS A 144 10.97 0.42 1.60
CA CYS A 144 10.99 1.13 0.32
C CYS A 144 12.27 1.92 0.17
N VAL A 145 12.88 1.84 -1.01
CA VAL A 145 13.98 2.72 -1.43
C VAL A 145 13.46 3.67 -2.52
N LEU A 146 13.70 4.98 -2.34
CA LEU A 146 13.29 5.99 -3.29
C LEU A 146 14.48 6.35 -4.18
N ARG A 147 14.21 6.39 -5.48
CA ARG A 147 15.19 6.75 -6.50
C ARG A 147 14.66 7.91 -7.33
N SER A 148 15.55 8.82 -7.65
CA SER A 148 15.34 9.84 -8.66
C SER A 148 15.97 9.37 -9.97
N GLY A 149 15.35 9.67 -11.11
CA GLY A 149 15.86 9.28 -12.42
C GLY A 149 14.77 9.09 -13.43
N GLU A 150 15.14 8.58 -14.61
CA GLU A 150 14.21 8.34 -15.71
C GLU A 150 13.64 6.91 -15.72
N ALA A 151 14.40 5.96 -15.20
CA ALA A 151 14.00 4.56 -15.13
C ALA A 151 14.53 3.84 -13.90
N LEU A 152 13.86 2.77 -13.51
CA LEU A 152 14.41 1.80 -12.56
C LEU A 152 15.51 0.96 -13.25
N PRO A 153 16.47 0.41 -12.47
CA PRO A 153 17.43 -0.55 -12.97
C PRO A 153 16.75 -1.79 -13.57
N GLU A 154 17.51 -2.52 -14.37
CA GLU A 154 17.03 -3.81 -14.89
C GLU A 154 16.67 -4.77 -13.74
N GLU A 155 15.67 -5.59 -13.96
CA GLU A 155 15.14 -6.54 -12.97
C GLU A 155 16.23 -7.47 -12.43
N ALA A 156 17.16 -7.91 -13.29
CA ALA A 156 18.26 -8.79 -12.91
C ALA A 156 19.18 -8.21 -11.83
N ALA A 157 19.36 -6.89 -11.80
CA ALA A 157 20.14 -6.20 -10.77
C ALA A 157 19.25 -5.81 -9.56
N LEU A 158 18.01 -5.44 -9.83
CA LEU A 158 17.11 -4.88 -8.84
C LEU A 158 16.54 -5.96 -7.90
N ALA A 159 16.15 -7.13 -8.43
CA ALA A 159 15.52 -8.17 -7.62
C ALA A 159 16.41 -8.68 -6.47
N PRO A 160 17.68 -9.06 -6.69
CA PRO A 160 18.56 -9.49 -5.59
C PRO A 160 18.85 -8.36 -4.59
N ALA A 161 18.92 -7.11 -5.04
CA ALA A 161 19.14 -5.97 -4.16
C ALA A 161 17.93 -5.71 -3.25
N LEU A 162 16.70 -5.83 -3.77
CA LEU A 162 15.49 -5.72 -2.97
C LEU A 162 15.32 -6.91 -2.01
N GLU A 163 15.68 -8.11 -2.44
CA GLU A 163 15.71 -9.29 -1.56
C GLU A 163 16.66 -9.09 -0.37
N ALA A 164 17.88 -8.63 -0.63
CA ALA A 164 18.84 -8.32 0.41
C ALA A 164 18.31 -7.24 1.36
N LEU A 165 17.71 -6.17 0.82
CA LEU A 165 17.12 -5.08 1.59
C LEU A 165 15.97 -5.58 2.49
N ALA A 166 15.11 -6.45 1.98
CA ALA A 166 14.02 -7.06 2.76
C ALA A 166 14.57 -7.91 3.91
N ARG A 167 15.58 -8.73 3.63
CA ARG A 167 16.24 -9.59 4.62
C ARG A 167 16.94 -8.79 5.72
N GLU A 168 17.68 -7.74 5.36
CA GLU A 168 18.34 -6.86 6.32
C GLU A 168 17.39 -6.14 7.26
N ASN A 169 16.17 -5.91 6.83
CA ASN A 169 15.13 -5.23 7.61
C ASN A 169 14.11 -6.19 8.22
N GLU A 170 14.31 -7.51 8.07
CA GLU A 170 13.42 -8.54 8.61
C GLU A 170 11.95 -8.37 8.18
N VAL A 171 11.74 -7.89 6.94
CA VAL A 171 10.39 -7.69 6.38
C VAL A 171 10.13 -8.61 5.18
N PRO A 172 8.87 -9.01 4.93
CA PRO A 172 8.54 -9.94 3.85
C PRO A 172 8.60 -9.32 2.44
N ALA A 173 8.73 -8.00 2.33
CA ALA A 173 8.74 -7.32 1.05
C ALA A 173 9.65 -6.09 1.04
N ALA A 174 10.23 -5.80 -0.13
CA ALA A 174 10.94 -4.56 -0.42
C ALA A 174 10.49 -3.97 -1.74
N ALA A 175 10.55 -2.65 -1.89
CA ALA A 175 10.15 -1.97 -3.11
C ALA A 175 11.14 -0.90 -3.53
N ALA A 176 11.35 -0.78 -4.84
CA ALA A 176 12.02 0.37 -5.44
C ALA A 176 10.97 1.32 -6.00
N LEU A 177 11.04 2.57 -5.58
CA LEU A 177 10.15 3.65 -5.95
C LEU A 177 10.90 4.62 -6.85
N LEU A 178 10.53 4.72 -8.11
CA LEU A 178 11.01 5.74 -9.01
C LEU A 178 10.15 6.98 -8.89
N TRP A 179 10.72 8.03 -8.33
CA TRP A 179 10.03 9.30 -8.10
C TRP A 179 10.49 10.34 -9.12
N ASN A 180 9.59 10.76 -9.98
CA ASN A 180 9.77 11.97 -10.77
C ASN A 180 9.17 13.16 -10.03
N PHE A 181 10.01 13.87 -9.28
CA PHE A 181 9.57 14.98 -8.45
C PHE A 181 8.93 16.12 -9.27
N ARG A 182 9.45 16.39 -10.48
CA ARG A 182 8.92 17.45 -11.35
C ARG A 182 7.52 17.13 -11.88
N ALA A 183 7.29 15.88 -12.24
CA ALA A 183 6.01 15.42 -12.75
C ALA A 183 5.03 15.04 -11.62
N GLY A 184 5.50 14.94 -10.38
CA GLY A 184 4.72 14.39 -9.27
C GLY A 184 4.27 12.96 -9.52
N SER A 185 5.07 12.18 -10.31
CA SER A 185 4.71 10.82 -10.68
C SER A 185 5.60 9.80 -9.98
N LEU A 186 4.98 8.69 -9.60
CA LEU A 186 5.62 7.56 -8.94
C LEU A 186 5.34 6.30 -9.73
N SER A 187 6.39 5.55 -10.04
CA SER A 187 6.27 4.15 -10.43
C SER A 187 7.04 3.30 -9.43
N ALA A 188 6.55 2.11 -9.17
CA ALA A 188 7.15 1.25 -8.16
C ALA A 188 7.09 -0.21 -8.58
N VAL A 189 8.13 -0.94 -8.23
CA VAL A 189 8.17 -2.40 -8.30
C VAL A 189 8.49 -2.97 -6.94
N ARG A 190 7.94 -4.13 -6.66
CA ARG A 190 8.08 -4.84 -5.39
C ARG A 190 8.70 -6.21 -5.62
N TRP A 191 9.68 -6.53 -4.81
CA TRP A 191 10.08 -7.89 -4.50
C TRP A 191 9.29 -8.40 -3.29
N GLN A 192 8.90 -9.64 -3.32
CA GLN A 192 8.13 -10.26 -2.26
C GLN A 192 8.60 -11.70 -2.06
N ALA A 193 8.74 -12.12 -0.81
CA ALA A 193 9.11 -13.49 -0.47
C ALA A 193 8.11 -14.49 -1.08
N GLY A 194 8.64 -15.49 -1.80
CA GLY A 194 7.86 -16.52 -2.48
C GLY A 194 7.35 -16.16 -3.88
N GLU A 195 7.60 -14.94 -4.38
CA GLU A 195 7.34 -14.56 -5.78
C GLU A 195 8.64 -14.60 -6.60
N ALA A 196 8.58 -15.17 -7.81
CA ALA A 196 9.76 -15.33 -8.67
C ALA A 196 10.19 -14.04 -9.37
N ASN A 197 9.25 -13.12 -9.62
CA ASN A 197 9.46 -11.90 -10.40
C ASN A 197 9.07 -10.67 -9.60
N LEU A 198 9.62 -9.52 -9.99
CA LEU A 198 9.18 -8.24 -9.45
C LEU A 198 7.75 -7.95 -9.91
N THR A 199 6.95 -7.44 -8.99
CA THR A 199 5.55 -7.06 -9.28
C THR A 199 5.38 -5.56 -9.15
N PRO A 200 4.54 -4.91 -10.00
CA PRO A 200 4.20 -3.51 -9.80
C PRO A 200 3.57 -3.29 -8.41
N LEU A 201 3.98 -2.22 -7.73
CA LEU A 201 3.44 -1.86 -6.41
C LEU A 201 2.49 -0.65 -6.56
N PRO A 202 1.18 -0.84 -6.32
CA PRO A 202 0.22 0.26 -6.44
C PRO A 202 0.27 1.27 -5.28
N CYS A 203 1.09 1.06 -4.26
CA CYS A 203 0.97 1.75 -2.97
C CYS A 203 2.27 2.32 -2.41
N GLY A 204 3.23 2.68 -3.25
CA GLY A 204 4.43 3.41 -2.82
C GLY A 204 4.17 4.83 -2.31
N VAL A 205 2.93 5.32 -2.44
CA VAL A 205 2.52 6.68 -2.12
C VAL A 205 2.79 7.04 -0.66
N ALA A 206 2.52 6.14 0.27
CA ALA A 206 2.77 6.37 1.69
C ALA A 206 4.27 6.53 1.99
N ALA A 207 5.10 5.67 1.42
CA ALA A 207 6.54 5.75 1.58
C ALA A 207 7.11 7.02 0.93
N ALA A 208 6.60 7.39 -0.24
CA ALA A 208 6.99 8.61 -0.93
C ALA A 208 6.60 9.86 -0.12
N GLY A 209 5.39 9.91 0.44
CA GLY A 209 4.96 10.99 1.32
C GLY A 209 5.81 11.12 2.58
N ALA A 210 6.11 10.00 3.22
CA ALA A 210 6.98 9.95 4.39
C ALA A 210 8.41 10.39 4.06
N ALA A 211 8.97 9.91 2.94
CA ALA A 211 10.32 10.28 2.50
C ALA A 211 10.41 11.75 2.10
N ALA A 212 9.40 12.30 1.46
CA ALA A 212 9.35 13.74 1.14
C ALA A 212 9.32 14.59 2.42
N ALA A 213 8.51 14.22 3.40
CA ALA A 213 8.50 14.89 4.70
C ALA A 213 9.83 14.75 5.44
N TRP A 214 10.48 13.60 5.33
CA TRP A 214 11.80 13.36 5.91
C TRP A 214 12.90 14.14 5.19
N SER A 215 12.86 14.24 3.87
CA SER A 215 13.84 14.99 3.07
C SER A 215 13.67 16.51 3.23
N ALA A 216 12.46 16.97 3.47
CA ALA A 216 12.17 18.35 3.86
C ALA A 216 12.70 18.71 5.27
N ARG A 217 13.42 17.82 5.89
CA ARG A 217 13.96 17.73 7.23
C ARG A 217 14.80 18.93 7.69
N HIS A 218 15.13 19.82 6.81
CA HIS A 218 15.89 21.00 7.17
C HIS A 218 15.04 22.10 7.79
N GLY A 219 14.04 21.71 8.59
CA GLY A 219 13.61 22.53 9.68
C GLY A 219 12.17 22.99 9.71
N THR A 220 11.25 22.47 8.94
CA THR A 220 9.88 22.97 9.02
C THR A 220 8.92 21.94 9.59
N ASP A 221 8.54 22.15 10.86
CA ASP A 221 7.32 21.57 11.39
C ASP A 221 6.12 22.01 10.53
N GLY A 222 5.16 21.11 10.35
CA GLY A 222 3.95 21.42 9.59
C GLY A 222 3.40 20.26 8.79
N HIS A 223 2.55 20.60 7.85
CA HIS A 223 1.94 19.66 6.93
C HIS A 223 2.70 19.61 5.61
N HIS A 224 3.15 18.43 5.23
CA HIS A 224 3.77 18.15 3.93
C HIS A 224 2.77 17.41 3.07
N ARG A 225 2.08 18.15 2.21
CA ARG A 225 1.02 17.61 1.34
C ARG A 225 1.54 17.44 -0.07
N LEU A 226 1.30 16.26 -0.62
CA LEU A 226 1.69 15.91 -1.97
C LEU A 226 0.58 15.15 -2.66
N THR A 227 0.32 15.51 -3.91
CA THR A 227 -0.48 14.70 -4.83
C THR A 227 0.47 13.85 -5.66
N ILE A 228 0.35 12.55 -5.55
CA ILE A 228 1.24 11.59 -6.18
C ILE A 228 0.47 10.84 -7.25
N ARG A 229 0.89 11.03 -8.50
CA ARG A 229 0.37 10.29 -9.65
C ARG A 229 1.09 8.96 -9.76
N GLN A 230 0.33 7.89 -9.85
CA GLN A 230 0.85 6.52 -10.02
C GLN A 230 0.01 5.77 -11.06
N PRO A 231 0.48 4.64 -11.56
CA PRO A 231 -0.40 3.76 -12.34
C PRO A 231 -1.66 3.49 -11.54
N GLY A 232 -2.82 3.79 -12.14
CA GLY A 232 -4.10 3.64 -11.44
C GLY A 232 -4.78 4.94 -10.99
N GLY A 233 -4.06 6.04 -10.95
CA GLY A 233 -4.61 7.34 -10.57
C GLY A 233 -3.72 8.14 -9.64
N ALA A 234 -4.25 9.21 -9.11
CA ALA A 234 -3.57 10.04 -8.14
C ALA A 234 -4.08 9.76 -6.72
N LEU A 235 -3.18 9.76 -5.77
CA LEU A 235 -3.47 9.77 -4.34
C LEU A 235 -2.77 10.95 -3.69
N ASP A 236 -3.41 11.51 -2.69
CA ASP A 236 -2.84 12.56 -1.86
C ASP A 236 -2.20 11.97 -0.60
N THR A 237 -1.10 12.54 -0.17
CA THR A 237 -0.50 12.28 1.14
C THR A 237 -0.47 13.55 1.96
N ASP A 238 -0.69 13.42 3.26
CA ASP A 238 -0.47 14.48 4.26
C ASP A 238 0.41 13.90 5.37
N ALA A 239 1.67 14.30 5.38
CA ALA A 239 2.62 13.94 6.41
C ALA A 239 2.78 15.11 7.37
N VAL A 240 2.43 14.92 8.65
CA VAL A 240 2.55 15.95 9.68
C VAL A 240 3.84 15.74 10.45
N VAL A 241 4.71 16.77 10.43
CA VAL A 241 5.97 16.79 11.19
C VAL A 241 5.86 17.76 12.34
N LYS A 242 6.33 17.37 13.51
CA LYS A 242 6.44 18.23 14.70
C LYS A 242 7.70 17.88 15.49
N GLY A 243 8.49 18.88 15.81
CA GLY A 243 9.79 18.71 16.49
C GLY A 243 10.76 17.83 15.67
N GLY A 244 10.74 17.96 14.33
CA GLY A 244 11.56 17.16 13.42
C GLY A 244 11.17 15.67 13.34
N ARG A 245 9.99 15.28 13.87
CA ARG A 245 9.50 13.89 13.85
C ARG A 245 8.16 13.80 13.13
N LEU A 246 8.02 12.77 12.31
CA LEU A 246 6.74 12.44 11.69
C LEU A 246 5.74 12.00 12.79
N GLN A 247 4.59 12.68 12.86
CA GLN A 247 3.54 12.43 13.85
C GLN A 247 2.31 11.77 13.24
N ARG A 248 2.06 12.00 11.96
CA ARG A 248 0.94 11.41 11.23
C ARG A 248 1.29 11.29 9.76
N LEU A 249 0.82 10.22 9.16
CA LEU A 249 0.90 9.97 7.73
C LEU A 249 -0.48 9.54 7.24
N THR A 250 -1.10 10.34 6.40
CA THR A 250 -2.42 10.08 5.83
C THR A 250 -2.29 9.88 4.32
N VAL A 251 -3.00 8.91 3.78
CA VAL A 251 -3.21 8.73 2.34
C VAL A 251 -4.67 8.90 2.04
N SER A 252 -5.00 9.67 0.99
CA SER A 252 -6.39 9.89 0.58
C SER A 252 -6.54 9.87 -0.94
N GLY A 253 -7.75 9.57 -1.40
CA GLY A 253 -8.06 9.59 -2.82
C GLY A 253 -9.32 8.84 -3.21
N PRO A 254 -9.59 8.75 -4.52
CA PRO A 254 -10.74 8.05 -5.04
C PRO A 254 -10.59 6.55 -4.85
N VAL A 255 -11.69 5.88 -4.48
CA VAL A 255 -11.79 4.42 -4.35
C VAL A 255 -13.14 3.95 -4.84
N VAL A 256 -13.16 2.82 -5.52
CA VAL A 256 -14.39 2.24 -6.07
C VAL A 256 -14.52 0.77 -5.71
N LEU A 257 -15.77 0.33 -5.57
CA LEU A 257 -16.13 -1.09 -5.51
C LEU A 257 -16.90 -1.45 -6.78
N GLY A 258 -16.50 -2.53 -7.38
CA GLY A 258 -17.20 -3.13 -8.53
C GLY A 258 -18.07 -4.31 -8.10
N PRO A 259 -18.45 -5.17 -9.04
CA PRO A 259 -19.28 -6.33 -8.80
C PRO A 259 -18.59 -7.40 -7.94
N GLU A 260 -19.44 -8.22 -7.32
CA GLU A 260 -19.02 -9.42 -6.59
C GLU A 260 -19.06 -10.64 -7.52
N TYR A 261 -18.10 -11.52 -7.30
CA TYR A 261 -17.96 -12.78 -8.04
C TYR A 261 -17.78 -13.95 -7.09
N VAL A 262 -18.11 -15.11 -7.58
CA VAL A 262 -17.84 -16.38 -6.92
C VAL A 262 -17.12 -17.29 -7.91
N VAL A 263 -15.99 -17.83 -7.51
CA VAL A 263 -15.24 -18.82 -8.30
C VAL A 263 -15.03 -20.08 -7.48
N GLU A 264 -14.87 -21.19 -8.16
CA GLU A 264 -14.57 -22.47 -7.57
C GLU A 264 -13.21 -22.96 -8.10
N PHE A 265 -12.28 -23.29 -7.19
CA PHE A 265 -10.94 -23.82 -7.48
C PHE A 265 -10.78 -25.23 -6.95
#